data_e7cc8784be4574cdfb5ddd16b4b46952
#
_entry.id   e7cc8784be4574cdfb5ddd16b4b46952
#
_cell.length_a   1.000
_cell.length_b   1.000
_cell.length_c   1.000
_cell.angle_alpha   90.00
_cell.angle_beta   90.00
_cell.angle_gamma   90.00
#
_symmetry.space_group_name_H-M   'P 1'
#
loop_
_entity.id
_entity.type
_entity.pdbx_description
1 polymer ?
#
loop_
_entity_poly.entity_id
_entity_poly.type
_entity_poly.pdbx_seq_one_letter_code
_entity_poly.pdbx_strand_id
1 'polypeptide(L)'
;MSFLIDTNVISEPRRPQPDANVLSWFRRTDQAGIFISVLTLGELTRGAAKAARRDAAAGRRFQKWVDEIQTGFAERVLGIDLKIASLWGELSVARTVPVVDSLLAATALVHGMTLVTRNVRDVADTGVAILNPWES
;
A
#
# COMPACT_ATOMS: atom_id res chain seq x y z
N MET A 1 -3.59 17.36 1.00
CA MET A 1 -2.76 16.36 1.67
C MET A 1 -2.87 15.03 0.90
N SER A 2 -1.76 14.36 0.69
CA SER A 2 -1.72 13.14 -0.11
C SER A 2 -1.19 11.96 0.71
N PHE A 3 -1.77 10.80 0.46
CA PHE A 3 -1.46 9.57 1.21
C PHE A 3 -1.10 8.45 0.24
N LEU A 4 -0.04 7.73 0.57
CA LEU A 4 0.30 6.46 -0.11
C LEU A 4 -0.08 5.34 0.85
N ILE A 5 -1.06 4.52 0.48
CA ILE A 5 -1.53 3.45 1.36
C ILE A 5 -0.86 2.12 1.05
N ASP A 6 -0.47 1.41 2.11
CA ASP A 6 0.13 0.09 2.04
C ASP A 6 -0.93 -0.98 1.72
N THR A 7 -0.48 -2.13 1.28
CA THR A 7 -1.33 -3.28 0.93
C THR A 7 -2.25 -3.69 2.07
N ASN A 8 -1.76 -3.71 3.31
CA ASN A 8 -2.60 -4.07 4.47
C ASN A 8 -3.73 -3.08 4.71
N VAL A 9 -3.55 -1.82 4.35
CA VAL A 9 -4.57 -0.77 4.51
C VAL A 9 -5.68 -0.95 3.47
N ILE A 10 -5.32 -1.13 2.19
CA ILE A 10 -6.32 -1.30 1.14
C ILE A 10 -7.08 -2.63 1.27
N SER A 11 -6.46 -3.63 1.88
CA SER A 11 -7.06 -4.95 2.06
C SER A 11 -8.00 -5.03 3.27
N GLU A 12 -7.83 -4.14 4.24
CA GLU A 12 -8.60 -4.22 5.50
C GLU A 12 -10.11 -4.17 5.30
N PRO A 13 -10.68 -3.25 4.49
CA PRO A 13 -12.13 -3.19 4.29
C PRO A 13 -12.74 -4.46 3.73
N ARG A 14 -11.95 -5.31 3.10
CA ARG A 14 -12.37 -6.57 2.47
C ARG A 14 -12.51 -7.72 3.45
N ARG A 15 -11.96 -7.58 4.65
CA ARG A 15 -12.00 -8.63 5.66
C ARG A 15 -13.42 -8.81 6.21
N PRO A 16 -13.77 -10.03 6.69
CA PRO A 16 -15.12 -10.26 7.25
C PRO A 16 -15.46 -9.33 8.40
N GLN A 17 -14.47 -8.96 9.22
CA GLN A 17 -14.67 -8.05 10.37
C GLN A 17 -13.60 -6.96 10.29
N PRO A 18 -13.77 -5.99 9.38
CA PRO A 18 -12.77 -4.94 9.21
C PRO A 18 -12.68 -4.03 10.44
N ASP A 19 -11.49 -3.52 10.67
CA ASP A 19 -11.21 -2.62 11.78
C ASP A 19 -12.00 -1.31 11.63
N ALA A 20 -12.71 -0.90 12.67
CA ALA A 20 -13.56 0.28 12.64
C ALA A 20 -12.76 1.58 12.44
N ASN A 21 -11.55 1.65 13.00
CA ASN A 21 -10.70 2.83 12.84
C ASN A 21 -10.23 2.99 11.40
N VAL A 22 -9.87 1.91 10.74
CA VAL A 22 -9.46 1.92 9.34
C VAL A 22 -10.62 2.37 8.45
N LEU A 23 -11.81 1.81 8.65
CA LEU A 23 -13.00 2.21 7.89
C LEU A 23 -13.32 3.69 8.11
N SER A 24 -13.20 4.17 9.34
CA SER A 24 -13.42 5.58 9.66
C SER A 24 -12.42 6.47 8.94
N TRP A 25 -11.15 6.06 8.89
CA TRP A 25 -10.13 6.82 8.18
C TRP A 25 -10.47 6.97 6.69
N PHE A 26 -10.90 5.89 6.03
CA PHE A 26 -11.32 5.94 4.63
C PHE A 26 -12.51 6.89 4.43
N ARG A 27 -13.51 6.84 5.32
CA ARG A 27 -14.72 7.66 5.18
C ARG A 27 -14.43 9.15 5.32
N ARG A 28 -13.50 9.54 6.19
CA ARG A 28 -13.18 10.96 6.43
C ARG A 28 -12.06 11.50 5.55
N THR A 29 -11.46 10.67 4.70
CA THR A 29 -10.34 11.07 3.85
C THR A 29 -10.81 11.20 2.41
N ASP A 30 -10.42 12.30 1.76
CA ASP A 30 -10.74 12.53 0.35
C ASP A 30 -10.02 11.48 -0.52
N GLN A 31 -10.78 10.72 -1.26
CA GLN A 31 -10.24 9.66 -2.13
C GLN A 31 -9.26 10.20 -3.17
N ALA A 32 -9.46 11.44 -3.64
CA ALA A 32 -8.56 12.06 -4.62
C ALA A 32 -7.13 12.22 -4.09
N GLY A 33 -6.95 12.22 -2.77
CA GLY A 33 -5.64 12.29 -2.12
C GLY A 33 -5.04 10.95 -1.77
N ILE A 34 -5.68 9.83 -2.11
CA ILE A 34 -5.21 8.49 -1.77
C ILE A 34 -4.59 7.83 -3.01
N PHE A 35 -3.34 7.42 -2.89
CA PHE A 35 -2.54 6.80 -3.96
C PHE A 35 -2.09 5.42 -3.54
N ILE A 36 -1.82 4.56 -4.51
CA ILE A 36 -1.20 3.24 -4.30
C ILE A 36 0.02 3.08 -5.20
N SER A 37 0.88 2.14 -4.85
CA SER A 37 2.05 1.79 -5.66
C SER A 37 1.71 0.63 -6.61
N VAL A 38 2.39 0.56 -7.74
CA VAL A 38 2.38 -0.64 -8.61
C VAL A 38 2.79 -1.88 -7.81
N LEU A 39 3.63 -1.73 -6.77
CA LEU A 39 4.02 -2.83 -5.89
C LEU A 39 2.83 -3.41 -5.14
N THR A 40 1.93 -2.54 -4.68
CA THR A 40 0.71 -2.97 -4.01
C THR A 40 -0.17 -3.80 -4.96
N LEU A 41 -0.33 -3.35 -6.20
CA LEU A 41 -1.06 -4.14 -7.20
C LEU A 41 -0.38 -5.49 -7.44
N GLY A 42 0.93 -5.52 -7.48
CA GLY A 42 1.69 -6.77 -7.61
C GLY A 42 1.44 -7.72 -6.45
N GLU A 43 1.44 -7.21 -5.23
CA GLU A 43 1.16 -8.03 -4.04
C GLU A 43 -0.27 -8.57 -4.04
N LEU A 44 -1.23 -7.73 -4.42
CA LEU A 44 -2.63 -8.16 -4.52
C LEU A 44 -2.82 -9.22 -5.61
N THR A 45 -2.18 -9.05 -6.75
CA THR A 45 -2.20 -10.04 -7.85
C THR A 45 -1.59 -11.37 -7.40
N ARG A 46 -0.50 -11.31 -6.65
CA ARG A 46 0.10 -12.50 -6.06
C ARG A 46 -0.86 -13.21 -5.11
N GLY A 47 -1.58 -12.43 -4.30
CA GLY A 47 -2.60 -12.98 -3.39
C GLY A 47 -3.71 -13.69 -4.15
N ALA A 48 -4.19 -13.10 -5.24
CA ALA A 48 -5.22 -13.70 -6.09
C ALA A 48 -4.72 -15.01 -6.74
N ALA A 49 -3.49 -15.03 -7.22
CA ALA A 49 -2.88 -16.21 -7.82
C ALA A 49 -2.73 -17.36 -6.80
N LYS A 50 -2.34 -17.02 -5.57
CA LYS A 50 -2.27 -18.01 -4.48
C LYS A 50 -3.64 -18.58 -4.13
N ALA A 51 -4.66 -17.73 -4.06
CA ALA A 51 -6.03 -18.17 -3.79
C ALA A 51 -6.52 -19.12 -4.87
N ALA A 52 -6.21 -18.83 -6.14
CA ALA A 52 -6.60 -19.66 -7.28
C ALA A 52 -6.02 -21.06 -7.23
N ARG A 53 -4.86 -21.25 -6.62
CA ARG A 53 -4.24 -22.58 -6.46
C ARG A 53 -5.02 -23.48 -5.50
N ARG A 54 -5.73 -22.89 -4.54
CA ARG A 54 -6.55 -23.65 -3.58
C ARG A 54 -7.99 -23.77 -4.05
N ASP A 55 -8.52 -22.71 -4.66
CA ASP A 55 -9.91 -22.62 -5.10
C ASP A 55 -9.97 -21.65 -6.28
N ALA A 56 -10.23 -22.18 -7.46
CA ALA A 56 -10.29 -21.37 -8.69
C ALA A 56 -11.33 -20.25 -8.61
N ALA A 57 -12.50 -20.52 -8.00
CA ALA A 57 -13.56 -19.54 -7.87
C ALA A 57 -13.15 -18.39 -6.92
N ALA A 58 -12.50 -18.72 -5.80
CA ALA A 58 -11.97 -17.73 -4.86
C ALA A 58 -10.90 -16.85 -5.54
N GLY A 59 -10.03 -17.46 -6.34
CA GLY A 59 -9.02 -16.73 -7.09
C GLY A 59 -9.63 -15.75 -8.08
N ARG A 60 -10.70 -16.15 -8.79
CA ARG A 60 -11.39 -15.26 -9.73
C ARG A 60 -12.05 -14.07 -9.02
N ARG A 61 -12.67 -14.30 -7.87
CA ARG A 61 -13.29 -13.22 -7.08
C ARG A 61 -12.24 -12.23 -6.59
N PHE A 62 -11.10 -12.75 -6.13
CA PHE A 62 -9.99 -11.92 -5.67
C PHE A 62 -9.44 -11.09 -6.85
N GLN A 63 -9.18 -11.73 -7.99
CA GLN A 63 -8.64 -11.03 -9.17
C GLN A 63 -9.62 -9.96 -9.67
N LYS A 64 -10.91 -10.23 -9.64
CA LYS A 64 -11.92 -9.23 -10.01
C LYS A 64 -11.82 -8.00 -9.12
N TRP A 65 -11.64 -8.19 -7.82
CA TRP A 65 -11.45 -7.08 -6.88
C TRP A 65 -10.17 -6.31 -7.18
N VAL A 66 -9.06 -7.01 -7.49
CA VAL A 66 -7.80 -6.37 -7.88
C VAL A 66 -7.99 -5.50 -9.13
N ASP A 67 -8.72 -6.01 -10.12
CA ASP A 67 -9.01 -5.26 -11.34
C ASP A 67 -9.85 -4.00 -11.04
N GLU A 68 -10.80 -4.10 -10.13
CA GLU A 68 -11.60 -2.97 -9.67
C GLU A 68 -10.75 -1.91 -8.96
N ILE A 69 -9.79 -2.34 -8.14
CA ILE A 69 -8.82 -1.44 -7.49
C ILE A 69 -8.01 -0.70 -8.55
N GLN A 70 -7.46 -1.42 -9.51
CA GLN A 70 -6.66 -0.82 -10.59
C GLN A 70 -7.47 0.23 -11.35
N THR A 71 -8.71 -0.08 -11.71
CA THR A 71 -9.59 0.85 -12.42
C THR A 71 -9.97 2.04 -11.56
N GLY A 72 -10.29 1.80 -10.29
CA GLY A 72 -10.73 2.84 -9.36
C GLY A 72 -9.64 3.84 -9.01
N PHE A 73 -8.39 3.39 -8.90
CA PHE A 73 -7.27 4.30 -8.64
C PHE A 73 -6.78 4.99 -9.92
N ALA A 74 -6.85 4.31 -11.09
CA ALA A 74 -6.50 4.89 -12.38
C ALA A 74 -5.16 5.65 -12.36
N GLU A 75 -5.20 6.99 -12.44
CA GLU A 75 -4.01 7.85 -12.47
C GLU A 75 -3.32 7.96 -11.10
N ARG A 76 -3.92 7.42 -10.05
CA ARG A 76 -3.36 7.47 -8.69
C ARG A 76 -2.58 6.20 -8.35
N VAL A 77 -2.12 5.48 -9.35
CA VAL A 77 -1.18 4.35 -9.21
C VAL A 77 0.22 4.86 -9.55
N LEU A 78 1.14 4.79 -8.59
CA LEU A 78 2.50 5.30 -8.76
C LEU A 78 3.47 4.17 -9.11
N GLY A 79 4.27 4.40 -10.15
CA GLY A 79 5.34 3.48 -10.54
C GLY A 79 6.60 3.69 -9.70
N ILE A 80 7.60 2.86 -9.94
CA ILE A 80 8.94 2.97 -9.36
C ILE A 80 9.86 3.51 -10.44
N ASP A 81 10.28 4.76 -10.29
CA ASP A 81 11.20 5.40 -11.23
C ASP A 81 12.64 5.38 -10.70
N LEU A 82 13.56 5.96 -11.47
CA LEU A 82 14.97 6.02 -11.09
C LEU A 82 15.18 6.76 -9.77
N LYS A 83 14.47 7.85 -9.57
CA LYS A 83 14.60 8.67 -8.36
C LYS A 83 14.19 7.90 -7.11
N ILE A 84 13.09 7.16 -7.19
CA ILE A 84 12.61 6.32 -6.09
C ILE A 84 13.60 5.18 -5.84
N ALA A 85 14.08 4.52 -6.89
CA ALA A 85 15.03 3.42 -6.75
C ALA A 85 16.35 3.88 -6.12
N SER A 86 16.83 5.06 -6.51
CA SER A 86 18.06 5.62 -5.94
C SER A 86 17.90 5.94 -4.47
N LEU A 87 16.79 6.56 -4.08
CA LEU A 87 16.52 6.86 -2.68
C LEU A 87 16.36 5.57 -1.86
N TRP A 88 15.67 4.58 -2.42
CA TRP A 88 15.54 3.27 -1.79
C TRP A 88 16.91 2.65 -1.49
N GLY A 89 17.82 2.73 -2.45
CA GLY A 89 19.18 2.22 -2.27
C GLY A 89 19.89 2.89 -1.09
N GLU A 90 19.78 4.21 -0.98
CA GLU A 90 20.37 4.97 0.12
C GLU A 90 19.76 4.59 1.47
N LEU A 91 18.43 4.47 1.53
CA LEU A 91 17.72 4.13 2.76
C LEU A 91 18.03 2.72 3.25
N SER A 92 18.38 1.81 2.34
CA SER A 92 18.59 0.40 2.64
C SER A 92 19.96 0.11 3.26
N VAL A 93 20.86 1.09 3.33
CA VAL A 93 22.23 0.90 3.88
C VAL A 93 22.22 0.77 5.40
N ALA A 94 21.36 1.52 6.08
CA ALA A 94 21.40 1.61 7.54
C ALA A 94 20.95 0.34 8.26
N ARG A 95 20.00 -0.39 7.69
CA ARG A 95 19.52 -1.66 8.25
C ARG A 95 18.70 -2.43 7.21
N THR A 96 18.52 -3.73 7.47
CA THR A 96 17.67 -4.58 6.64
C THR A 96 16.20 -4.28 6.94
N VAL A 97 15.46 -3.84 5.91
CA VAL A 97 14.02 -3.58 5.95
C VAL A 97 13.39 -4.37 4.82
N PRO A 98 12.17 -4.90 4.97
CA PRO A 98 11.48 -5.57 3.87
C PRO A 98 11.49 -4.67 2.63
N VAL A 99 11.80 -5.27 1.47
CA VAL A 99 12.04 -4.51 0.23
C VAL A 99 10.83 -3.67 -0.14
N VAL A 100 9.63 -4.25 -0.08
CA VAL A 100 8.40 -3.53 -0.46
C VAL A 100 8.16 -2.36 0.48
N ASP A 101 8.28 -2.55 1.79
CA ASP A 101 8.07 -1.48 2.77
C ASP A 101 9.04 -0.32 2.55
N SER A 102 10.31 -0.62 2.29
CA SER A 102 11.32 0.43 2.05
C SER A 102 11.10 1.13 0.71
N LEU A 103 10.63 0.42 -0.32
CA LEU A 103 10.26 1.04 -1.59
C LEU A 103 9.03 1.94 -1.46
N LEU A 104 8.06 1.55 -0.65
CA LEU A 104 6.90 2.40 -0.37
C LEU A 104 7.32 3.67 0.36
N ALA A 105 8.22 3.55 1.36
CA ALA A 105 8.75 4.72 2.07
C ALA A 105 9.48 5.66 1.10
N ALA A 106 10.33 5.14 0.23
CA ALA A 106 11.03 5.94 -0.77
C ALA A 106 10.06 6.63 -1.73
N THR A 107 9.00 5.92 -2.15
CA THR A 107 7.97 6.49 -3.03
C THR A 107 7.26 7.66 -2.35
N ALA A 108 6.84 7.48 -1.11
CA ALA A 108 6.17 8.53 -0.35
C ALA A 108 7.07 9.75 -0.13
N LEU A 109 8.35 9.53 0.18
CA LEU A 109 9.32 10.61 0.34
C LEU A 109 9.50 11.42 -0.94
N VAL A 110 9.67 10.74 -2.09
CA VAL A 110 9.86 11.42 -3.38
C VAL A 110 8.65 12.27 -3.75
N HIS A 111 7.45 11.78 -3.46
CA HIS A 111 6.21 12.48 -3.80
C HIS A 111 5.70 13.41 -2.70
N GLY A 112 6.38 13.49 -1.56
CA GLY A 112 5.94 14.33 -0.43
C GLY A 112 4.64 13.87 0.19
N MET A 113 4.41 12.55 0.25
CA MET A 113 3.19 11.95 0.78
C MET A 113 3.40 11.38 2.16
N THR A 114 2.30 11.24 2.91
CA THR A 114 2.29 10.46 4.15
C THR A 114 2.08 8.99 3.79
N LEU A 115 2.92 8.11 4.32
CA LEU A 115 2.75 6.67 4.16
C LEU A 115 1.75 6.16 5.20
N VAL A 116 0.69 5.54 4.74
CA VAL A 116 -0.37 4.99 5.60
C VAL A 116 -0.15 3.48 5.68
N THR A 117 0.24 3.00 6.86
CA THR A 117 0.63 1.61 7.06
C THR A 117 0.44 1.18 8.51
N ARG A 118 0.25 -0.11 8.71
CA ARG A 118 0.30 -0.72 10.04
C ARG A 118 1.73 -1.02 10.47
N ASN A 119 2.65 -1.19 9.51
CA ASN A 119 4.04 -1.61 9.74
C ASN A 119 4.94 -0.41 10.07
N VAL A 120 4.55 0.37 11.07
CA VAL A 120 5.24 1.61 11.45
C VAL A 120 6.71 1.37 11.79
N ARG A 121 7.00 0.30 12.52
CA ARG A 121 8.36 -0.03 12.96
C ARG A 121 9.31 -0.23 11.79
N ASP A 122 8.83 -0.84 10.70
CA ASP A 122 9.67 -1.17 9.54
C ASP A 122 10.12 0.06 8.76
N VAL A 123 9.40 1.18 8.87
CA VAL A 123 9.69 2.39 8.11
C VAL A 123 10.04 3.60 8.98
N ALA A 124 10.09 3.42 10.30
CA ALA A 124 10.31 4.52 11.25
C ALA A 124 11.62 5.29 11.03
N ASP A 125 12.67 4.59 10.56
CA ASP A 125 13.99 5.18 10.40
C ASP A 125 14.19 5.87 9.05
N THR A 126 13.20 5.85 8.18
CA THR A 126 13.34 6.38 6.81
C THR A 126 13.13 7.90 6.73
N GLY A 127 12.56 8.50 7.76
CA GLY A 127 12.20 9.91 7.76
C GLY A 127 10.86 10.20 7.07
N VAL A 128 10.16 9.19 6.57
CA VAL A 128 8.85 9.40 5.95
C VAL A 128 7.80 9.73 7.00
N ALA A 129 6.86 10.62 6.67
CA ALA A 129 5.68 10.86 7.51
C ALA A 129 4.81 9.61 7.50
N ILE A 130 4.39 9.14 8.67
CA ILE A 130 3.66 7.88 8.84
C ILE A 130 2.33 8.13 9.52
N LEU A 131 1.30 7.44 9.04
CA LEU A 131 -0.01 7.39 9.69
C LEU A 131 -0.42 5.93 9.81
N ASN A 132 -0.77 5.50 11.04
CA ASN A 132 -1.31 4.17 11.28
C ASN A 132 -2.83 4.29 11.51
N PRO A 133 -3.68 3.91 10.54
CA PRO A 133 -5.12 4.11 10.66
C PRO A 133 -5.79 3.19 11.69
N TRP A 134 -5.08 2.15 12.18
CA TRP A 134 -5.58 1.32 13.28
C TRP A 134 -5.56 2.06 14.62
N GLU A 135 -4.70 3.05 14.76
CA GLU A 135 -4.51 3.85 15.97
C GLU A 135 -5.17 5.22 15.86
N SER A 136 -6.49 5.27 15.85
CA SER A 136 -7.14 6.58 15.75
C SER A 136 -8.31 6.80 16.71
#